data_dd33c56a8a11da49ceb6637bb4db1b63
#
_entry.id   dd33c56a8a11da49ceb6637bb4db1b63
#
_cell.length_a   1.000
_cell.length_b   1.000
_cell.length_c   1.000
_cell.angle_alpha   90.00
_cell.angle_beta   90.00
_cell.angle_gamma   90.00
#
_symmetry.space_group_name_H-M   'P 1'
#
loop_
_entity.id
_entity.type
_entity.pdbx_description
1 polymer ?
#
loop_
_entity_poly.entity_id
_entity_poly.type
_entity_poly.pdbx_seq_one_letter_code
_entity_poly.pdbx_strand_id
1 'polypeptide(L)'
;MAIYFKSAIDRNKYKRKNLKRVLVVCGYGYGTSSLLVQQLKEIYTINIVKTIPRHLLEKTLQKEEVDLIISTVDIDSSFSIPVVKVKSILAQEDINNLDKYSLSKQRKRYMLSELMEIIEQNCKIENKEELIKGLNIYFEQRLINDTEENEYKLSDFLTEDNILVNQEVENWLEAVKLAGEVLVKNHITKVEYIDAMIENINKFGPYVVIGENIAIPHAQKDDSVLKTGMGLVILKKPILFPDNRKVQVILAFSSWDNKEHLNALADLVELITNYNLIENLSKAKNVKQVLKYINFKK
;
A
#
# COMPACT_ATOMS: atom_id res chain seq x y z
N MET A 1 -8.86 -1.49 37.82
CA MET A 1 -8.79 -1.53 36.32
C MET A 1 -8.82 -0.17 35.65
N ALA A 2 -9.72 0.77 35.98
CA ALA A 2 -9.80 2.11 35.36
C ALA A 2 -8.50 2.95 35.43
N ILE A 3 -7.73 2.86 36.50
CA ILE A 3 -6.48 3.61 36.70
C ILE A 3 -5.38 3.12 35.75
N TYR A 4 -5.30 1.82 35.48
CA TYR A 4 -4.34 1.26 34.51
C TYR A 4 -4.65 1.68 33.07
N PHE A 5 -5.92 1.73 32.69
CA PHE A 5 -6.35 2.24 31.38
C PHE A 5 -6.03 3.73 31.18
N LYS A 6 -6.26 4.55 32.21
CA LYS A 6 -5.94 5.97 32.19
C LYS A 6 -4.44 6.21 32.07
N SER A 7 -3.61 5.48 32.82
CA SER A 7 -2.15 5.60 32.75
C SER A 7 -1.58 5.10 31.40
N ALA A 8 -2.20 4.10 30.76
CA ALA A 8 -1.81 3.64 29.42
C ALA A 8 -2.18 4.65 28.33
N ILE A 9 -3.36 5.29 28.45
CA ILE A 9 -3.79 6.37 27.56
C ILE A 9 -2.90 7.61 27.72
N ASP A 10 -2.55 7.98 28.97
CA ASP A 10 -1.69 9.12 29.25
C ASP A 10 -0.25 8.87 28.78
N ARG A 11 0.32 7.66 28.96
CA ARG A 11 1.60 7.27 28.37
C ARG A 11 1.63 7.34 26.85
N ASN A 12 0.55 6.93 26.19
CA ASN A 12 0.43 7.04 24.72
C ASN A 12 0.28 8.50 24.26
N LYS A 13 -0.44 9.34 25.01
CA LYS A 13 -0.51 10.79 24.75
C LYS A 13 0.85 11.49 24.95
N TYR A 14 1.60 11.14 26.01
CA TYR A 14 2.95 11.68 26.24
C TYR A 14 3.96 11.23 25.18
N LYS A 15 3.92 9.97 24.72
CA LYS A 15 4.78 9.49 23.62
C LYS A 15 4.46 10.22 22.30
N ARG A 16 3.19 10.51 22.00
CA ARG A 16 2.82 11.27 20.80
C ARG A 16 3.21 12.75 20.84
N LYS A 17 3.31 13.35 22.01
CA LYS A 17 3.67 14.77 22.17
C LYS A 17 5.13 15.09 21.82
N ASN A 18 6.03 14.09 21.81
CA ASN A 18 7.46 14.26 21.54
C ASN A 18 7.89 13.75 20.16
N LEU A 19 6.96 13.36 19.29
CA LEU A 19 7.29 12.92 17.95
C LEU A 19 7.42 14.11 17.00
N LYS A 20 8.46 14.09 16.15
CA LYS A 20 8.60 15.06 15.06
C LYS A 20 7.38 15.05 14.16
N ARG A 21 6.78 16.21 13.93
CA ARG A 21 5.62 16.42 13.06
C ARG A 21 6.13 16.58 11.65
N VAL A 22 5.83 15.61 10.81
CA VAL A 22 6.31 15.51 9.44
C VAL A 22 5.19 15.81 8.47
N LEU A 23 5.43 16.70 7.53
CA LEU A 23 4.57 16.94 6.38
C LEU A 23 5.16 16.23 5.16
N VAL A 24 4.38 15.36 4.53
CA VAL A 24 4.80 14.69 3.29
C VAL A 24 4.23 15.44 2.09
N VAL A 25 5.10 15.84 1.16
CA VAL A 25 4.73 16.55 -0.06
C VAL A 25 5.06 15.67 -1.26
N CYS A 26 4.04 15.34 -2.07
CA CYS A 26 4.22 14.53 -3.27
C CYS A 26 3.82 15.30 -4.53
N GLY A 27 4.58 15.10 -5.62
CA GLY A 27 4.30 15.71 -6.92
C GLY A 27 3.20 15.01 -7.70
N TYR A 28 2.99 13.73 -7.43
CA TYR A 28 2.01 12.87 -8.10
C TYR A 28 1.11 12.20 -7.06
N GLY A 29 -0.21 12.24 -7.30
CA GLY A 29 -1.33 11.74 -6.50
C GLY A 29 -1.12 10.71 -5.38
N TYR A 30 -2.20 10.42 -4.69
CA TYR A 30 -2.27 9.68 -3.41
C TYR A 30 -1.60 8.29 -3.37
N GLY A 31 -1.47 7.57 -4.50
CA GLY A 31 -0.95 6.20 -4.50
C GLY A 31 0.55 6.11 -4.15
N THR A 32 1.39 6.92 -4.79
CA THR A 32 2.84 6.93 -4.53
C THR A 32 3.17 7.52 -3.16
N SER A 33 2.34 8.44 -2.67
CA SER A 33 2.48 9.02 -1.35
C SER A 33 2.16 8.04 -0.24
N SER A 34 1.22 7.13 -0.44
CA SER A 34 0.87 6.09 0.54
C SER A 34 2.03 5.12 0.77
N LEU A 35 2.72 4.72 -0.30
CA LEU A 35 3.89 3.86 -0.19
C LEU A 35 5.04 4.55 0.55
N LEU A 36 5.34 5.80 0.21
CA LEU A 36 6.36 6.58 0.92
C LEU A 36 6.01 6.74 2.41
N VAL A 37 4.76 7.07 2.72
CA VAL A 37 4.26 7.18 4.10
C VAL A 37 4.42 5.87 4.85
N GLN A 38 4.12 4.74 4.23
CA GLN A 38 4.29 3.42 4.83
C GLN A 38 5.76 3.15 5.14
N GLN A 39 6.66 3.32 4.17
CA GLN A 39 8.10 3.14 4.37
C GLN A 39 8.66 4.05 5.46
N LEU A 40 8.24 5.32 5.49
CA LEU A 40 8.64 6.25 6.55
C LEU A 40 8.17 5.80 7.94
N LYS A 41 6.95 5.26 8.06
CA LYS A 41 6.41 4.72 9.31
C LYS A 41 7.07 3.41 9.73
N GLU A 42 7.57 2.62 8.80
CA GLU A 42 8.32 1.39 9.09
C GLU A 42 9.72 1.68 9.63
N ILE A 43 10.37 2.73 9.12
CA ILE A 43 11.74 3.09 9.49
C ILE A 43 11.77 4.03 10.70
N TYR A 44 10.82 4.96 10.79
CA TYR A 44 10.84 6.03 11.79
C TYR A 44 9.58 6.11 12.64
N THR A 45 9.75 6.44 13.91
CA THR A 45 8.67 6.79 14.82
C THR A 45 8.41 8.29 14.71
N ILE A 46 7.52 8.68 13.80
CA ILE A 46 7.18 10.07 13.46
C ILE A 46 5.67 10.30 13.46
N ASN A 47 5.27 11.56 13.61
CA ASN A 47 3.87 11.96 13.44
C ASN A 47 3.68 12.59 12.07
N ILE A 48 3.11 11.86 11.12
CA ILE A 48 2.76 12.42 9.80
C ILE A 48 1.49 13.25 9.96
N VAL A 49 1.65 14.58 9.91
CA VAL A 49 0.56 15.54 10.07
C VAL A 49 -0.41 15.44 8.90
N LYS A 50 0.12 15.52 7.69
CA LYS A 50 -0.63 15.37 6.43
C LYS A 50 0.27 14.90 5.31
N THR A 51 -0.36 14.37 4.27
CA THR A 51 0.24 14.14 2.96
C THR A 51 -0.48 15.00 1.94
N ILE A 52 0.24 15.87 1.25
CA ILE A 52 -0.36 16.88 0.38
C ILE A 52 0.39 17.01 -0.95
N PRO A 53 -0.27 17.47 -2.01
CA PRO A 53 0.40 17.92 -3.23
C PRO A 53 1.11 19.26 -3.00
N ARG A 54 2.15 19.54 -3.82
CA ARG A 54 3.00 20.75 -3.69
C ARG A 54 2.20 22.06 -3.62
N HIS A 55 1.16 22.21 -4.43
CA HIS A 55 0.40 23.46 -4.51
C HIS A 55 -0.40 23.79 -3.22
N LEU A 56 -0.55 22.85 -2.29
CA LEU A 56 -1.21 23.07 -1.01
C LEU A 56 -0.22 23.35 0.14
N LEU A 57 1.10 23.39 -0.14
CA LEU A 57 2.14 23.51 0.87
C LEU A 57 1.97 24.77 1.72
N GLU A 58 1.95 25.95 1.12
CA GLU A 58 1.85 27.23 1.83
C GLU A 58 0.59 27.32 2.69
N LYS A 59 -0.57 26.94 2.12
CA LYS A 59 -1.85 26.92 2.84
C LYS A 59 -1.86 25.96 4.02
N THR A 60 -1.11 24.85 3.91
CA THR A 60 -1.02 23.89 5.00
C THR A 60 -0.10 24.37 6.11
N LEU A 61 1.05 24.96 5.78
CA LEU A 61 1.99 25.50 6.76
C LEU A 61 1.41 26.68 7.57
N GLN A 62 0.42 27.39 7.04
CA GLN A 62 -0.32 28.43 7.80
C GLN A 62 -1.25 27.84 8.88
N LYS A 63 -1.64 26.56 8.76
CA LYS A 63 -2.64 25.91 9.63
C LYS A 63 -2.08 24.82 10.52
N GLU A 64 -0.96 24.23 10.12
CA GLU A 64 -0.39 23.08 10.79
C GLU A 64 1.04 23.39 11.25
N GLU A 65 1.36 22.99 12.46
CA GLU A 65 2.72 23.06 12.95
C GLU A 65 3.52 21.84 12.44
N VAL A 66 4.62 22.11 11.75
CA VAL A 66 5.44 21.11 11.06
C VAL A 66 6.90 21.31 11.46
N ASP A 67 7.59 20.21 11.79
CA ASP A 67 9.01 20.23 12.21
C ASP A 67 9.93 19.80 11.05
N LEU A 68 9.42 19.09 10.05
CA LEU A 68 10.16 18.60 8.90
C LEU A 68 9.22 18.39 7.70
N ILE A 69 9.66 18.79 6.52
CA ILE A 69 9.00 18.51 5.25
C ILE A 69 9.81 17.42 4.53
N ILE A 70 9.12 16.32 4.15
CA ILE A 70 9.68 15.27 3.29
C ILE A 70 8.99 15.37 1.95
N SER A 71 9.74 15.57 0.86
CA SER A 71 9.17 15.84 -0.45
C SER A 71 9.75 14.95 -1.55
N THR A 72 8.89 14.50 -2.46
CA THR A 72 9.32 13.81 -3.68
C THR A 72 9.60 14.76 -4.84
N VAL A 73 9.34 16.07 -4.67
CA VAL A 73 9.56 17.13 -5.66
C VAL A 73 10.42 18.23 -5.07
N ASP A 74 11.00 19.03 -5.94
CA ASP A 74 11.77 20.20 -5.52
C ASP A 74 10.84 21.24 -4.87
N ILE A 75 11.26 21.70 -3.69
CA ILE A 75 10.61 22.77 -2.93
C ILE A 75 11.64 23.87 -2.74
N ASP A 76 11.29 25.09 -3.10
CA ASP A 76 12.17 26.24 -2.93
C ASP A 76 12.49 26.44 -1.44
N SER A 77 13.77 26.74 -1.15
CA SER A 77 14.32 26.81 0.22
C SER A 77 13.91 28.07 1.01
N SER A 78 12.80 28.72 0.64
CA SER A 78 12.30 29.93 1.29
C SER A 78 11.61 29.67 2.65
N PHE A 79 11.40 28.42 3.02
CA PHE A 79 10.74 28.05 4.27
C PHE A 79 11.78 27.92 5.40
N SER A 80 11.41 28.38 6.61
CA SER A 80 12.23 28.20 7.82
C SER A 80 12.26 26.73 8.32
N ILE A 81 11.40 25.87 7.74
CA ILE A 81 11.26 24.45 8.08
C ILE A 81 12.21 23.66 7.19
N PRO A 82 13.00 22.73 7.75
CA PRO A 82 13.89 21.87 6.96
C PRO A 82 13.09 21.06 5.91
N VAL A 83 13.61 20.96 4.70
CA VAL A 83 13.05 20.18 3.61
C VAL A 83 14.04 19.10 3.21
N VAL A 84 13.58 17.85 3.13
CA VAL A 84 14.35 16.72 2.63
C VAL A 84 13.69 16.16 1.39
N LYS A 85 14.39 16.22 0.26
CA LYS A 85 13.95 15.58 -0.96
C LYS A 85 14.31 14.10 -0.92
N VAL A 86 13.33 13.24 -1.24
CA VAL A 86 13.47 11.79 -1.28
C VAL A 86 12.82 11.23 -2.54
N LYS A 87 13.17 10.01 -2.91
CA LYS A 87 12.46 9.25 -3.93
C LYS A 87 11.13 8.73 -3.41
N SER A 88 10.18 8.43 -4.29
CA SER A 88 8.89 7.83 -3.93
C SER A 88 9.05 6.44 -3.28
N ILE A 89 10.13 5.73 -3.63
CA ILE A 89 10.62 4.54 -2.94
C ILE A 89 11.97 4.92 -2.33
N LEU A 90 12.07 4.82 -1.00
CA LEU A 90 13.24 5.25 -0.27
C LEU A 90 14.45 4.36 -0.61
N ALA A 91 15.51 5.00 -1.11
CA ALA A 91 16.82 4.38 -1.26
C ALA A 91 17.65 4.57 0.03
N GLN A 92 18.75 3.83 0.17
CA GLN A 92 19.65 3.97 1.33
C GLN A 92 20.20 5.41 1.48
N GLU A 93 20.41 6.11 0.38
CA GLU A 93 20.84 7.51 0.38
C GLU A 93 19.78 8.45 0.99
N ASP A 94 18.51 8.22 0.66
CA ASP A 94 17.38 8.97 1.24
C ASP A 94 17.28 8.76 2.75
N ILE A 95 17.45 7.51 3.20
CA ILE A 95 17.47 7.15 4.62
C ILE A 95 18.62 7.85 5.34
N ASN A 96 19.84 7.82 4.77
CA ASN A 96 21.02 8.50 5.34
C ASN A 96 20.81 10.02 5.44
N ASN A 97 20.10 10.62 4.47
CA ASN A 97 19.75 12.03 4.52
C ASN A 97 18.71 12.36 5.59
N LEU A 98 17.69 11.51 5.74
CA LEU A 98 16.65 11.64 6.78
C LEU A 98 17.22 11.46 8.20
N ASP A 99 18.19 10.57 8.38
CA ASP A 99 18.85 10.31 9.67
C ASP A 99 19.52 11.58 10.26
N LYS A 100 19.93 12.53 9.40
CA LYS A 100 20.54 13.82 9.84
C LYS A 100 19.55 14.71 10.61
N TYR A 101 18.25 14.47 10.49
CA TYR A 101 17.21 15.30 11.11
C TYR A 101 16.72 14.76 12.47
N SER A 102 17.51 13.89 13.11
CA SER A 102 17.20 13.32 14.44
C SER A 102 15.81 12.68 14.51
N LEU A 103 15.42 11.97 13.48
CA LEU A 103 14.21 11.17 13.49
C LEU A 103 14.44 9.93 14.35
N SER A 104 13.51 9.66 15.27
CA SER A 104 13.59 8.45 16.10
C SER A 104 13.32 7.24 15.20
N LYS A 105 14.31 6.34 15.09
CA LYS A 105 14.10 5.08 14.34
C LYS A 105 13.08 4.21 15.05
N GLN A 106 12.26 3.53 14.27
CA GLN A 106 11.41 2.49 14.81
C GLN A 106 12.26 1.43 15.51
N ARG A 107 11.79 0.95 16.64
CA ARG A 107 12.42 -0.18 17.30
C ARG A 107 12.29 -1.39 16.35
N LYS A 108 13.40 -2.10 16.15
CA LYS A 108 13.45 -3.31 15.31
C LYS A 108 12.27 -4.22 15.68
N ARG A 109 11.47 -4.56 14.69
CA ARG A 109 10.43 -5.57 14.82
C ARG A 109 11.04 -6.92 14.48
N TYR A 110 10.54 -7.97 15.07
CA TYR A 110 11.00 -9.34 14.87
C TYR A 110 9.82 -10.15 14.34
N MET A 111 10.08 -10.99 13.35
CA MET A 111 9.08 -11.92 12.85
C MET A 111 9.02 -13.12 13.78
N LEU A 112 7.82 -13.53 14.17
CA LEU A 112 7.65 -14.69 15.04
C LEU A 112 8.11 -15.97 14.34
N SER A 113 7.85 -16.10 13.04
CA SER A 113 8.32 -17.22 12.21
C SER A 113 9.83 -17.40 12.27
N GLU A 114 10.61 -16.31 12.06
CA GLU A 114 12.08 -16.35 12.12
C GLU A 114 12.58 -16.77 13.50
N LEU A 115 11.98 -16.25 14.57
CA LEU A 115 12.32 -16.64 15.93
C LEU A 115 11.97 -18.09 16.21
N MET A 116 10.80 -18.53 15.78
CA MET A 116 10.35 -19.93 15.96
C MET A 116 11.24 -20.89 15.20
N GLU A 117 11.64 -20.56 13.96
CA GLU A 117 12.57 -21.37 13.18
C GLU A 117 13.91 -21.57 13.91
N ILE A 118 14.51 -20.49 14.43
CA ILE A 118 15.75 -20.58 15.22
C ILE A 118 15.55 -21.44 16.47
N ILE A 119 14.44 -21.30 17.17
CA ILE A 119 14.16 -22.06 18.40
C ILE A 119 13.94 -23.54 18.07
N GLU A 120 13.14 -23.85 17.04
CA GLU A 120 12.82 -25.23 16.63
C GLU A 120 14.05 -26.00 16.11
N GLN A 121 15.00 -25.29 15.46
CA GLN A 121 16.27 -25.88 15.02
C GLN A 121 17.23 -26.23 16.19
N ASN A 122 17.12 -25.56 17.34
CA ASN A 122 18.07 -25.68 18.43
C ASN A 122 17.49 -26.22 19.73
N CYS A 123 16.16 -26.25 19.88
CA CYS A 123 15.47 -26.65 21.12
C CYS A 123 14.26 -27.51 20.83
N LYS A 124 13.98 -28.46 21.73
CA LYS A 124 12.71 -29.18 21.73
C LYS A 124 11.67 -28.36 22.48
N ILE A 125 10.60 -27.98 21.79
CA ILE A 125 9.51 -27.20 22.37
C ILE A 125 8.48 -28.17 22.98
N GLU A 126 8.23 -28.06 24.29
CA GLU A 126 7.23 -28.86 24.97
C GLU A 126 5.81 -28.24 24.85
N ASN A 127 5.72 -26.91 24.90
CA ASN A 127 4.47 -26.18 24.75
C ASN A 127 4.64 -24.95 23.85
N LYS A 128 4.26 -25.09 22.58
CA LYS A 128 4.43 -24.05 21.56
C LYS A 128 3.54 -22.82 21.84
N GLU A 129 2.31 -23.03 22.30
CA GLU A 129 1.38 -21.92 22.59
C GLU A 129 1.85 -21.05 23.74
N GLU A 130 2.37 -21.68 24.81
CA GLU A 130 2.87 -20.95 25.98
C GLU A 130 4.16 -20.20 25.66
N LEU A 131 5.04 -20.78 24.83
CA LEU A 131 6.21 -20.11 24.32
C LEU A 131 5.85 -18.87 23.50
N ILE A 132 4.91 -18.97 22.58
CA ILE A 132 4.45 -17.83 21.75
C ILE A 132 3.83 -16.75 22.63
N LYS A 133 3.03 -17.10 23.63
CA LYS A 133 2.49 -16.13 24.60
C LYS A 133 3.61 -15.42 25.35
N GLY A 134 4.61 -16.16 25.83
CA GLY A 134 5.79 -15.61 26.52
C GLY A 134 6.59 -14.64 25.62
N LEU A 135 6.85 -15.03 24.38
CA LEU A 135 7.52 -14.18 23.41
C LEU A 135 6.74 -12.89 23.11
N ASN A 136 5.43 -12.96 22.91
CA ASN A 136 4.59 -11.79 22.69
C ASN A 136 4.61 -10.83 23.90
N ILE A 137 4.62 -11.34 25.12
CA ILE A 137 4.73 -10.52 26.34
C ILE A 137 6.12 -9.87 26.42
N TYR A 138 7.20 -10.63 26.16
CA TYR A 138 8.56 -10.14 26.25
C TYR A 138 8.88 -9.08 25.21
N PHE A 139 8.45 -9.29 23.99
CA PHE A 139 8.72 -8.36 22.90
C PHE A 139 7.78 -7.16 22.83
N GLU A 140 6.70 -7.08 23.63
CA GLU A 140 5.79 -5.91 23.74
C GLU A 140 5.39 -5.35 22.36
N GLN A 141 4.63 -5.83 21.54
CA GLN A 141 4.25 -5.29 20.22
C GLN A 141 5.41 -5.15 19.19
N ARG A 142 6.62 -5.63 19.52
CA ARG A 142 7.74 -5.70 18.57
C ARG A 142 7.82 -7.03 17.84
N LEU A 143 7.08 -8.00 18.30
CA LEU A 143 6.93 -9.29 17.64
C LEU A 143 5.76 -9.18 16.65
N ILE A 144 6.02 -9.49 15.40
CA ILE A 144 4.99 -9.63 14.37
C ILE A 144 4.60 -11.10 14.37
N ASN A 145 3.34 -11.38 14.70
CA ASN A 145 2.81 -12.73 14.58
C ASN A 145 2.45 -12.99 13.11
N ASP A 146 3.42 -13.45 12.36
CA ASP A 146 3.31 -13.82 10.95
C ASP A 146 3.03 -15.32 10.76
N THR A 147 2.92 -16.08 11.86
CA THR A 147 2.59 -17.51 11.82
C THR A 147 1.09 -17.78 11.72
N GLU A 148 0.25 -16.78 12.01
CA GLU A 148 -1.21 -16.84 11.88
C GLU A 148 -1.73 -16.08 10.65
N GLU A 149 -0.91 -15.31 9.95
CA GLU A 149 -1.33 -14.61 8.76
C GLU A 149 -1.33 -15.60 7.57
N ASN A 150 -2.51 -15.84 7.04
CA ASN A 150 -2.66 -16.28 5.67
C ASN A 150 -1.95 -15.22 4.81
N GLU A 151 -0.70 -15.49 4.44
CA GLU A 151 0.04 -14.67 3.48
C GLU A 151 -0.61 -14.83 2.11
N TYR A 152 -1.71 -14.10 1.91
CA TYR A 152 -2.36 -14.07 0.61
C TYR A 152 -1.42 -13.48 -0.44
N LYS A 153 -1.04 -14.33 -1.39
CA LYS A 153 -0.26 -13.96 -2.56
C LYS A 153 -1.17 -13.39 -3.64
N LEU A 154 -0.59 -12.74 -4.62
CA LEU A 154 -1.35 -12.26 -5.78
C LEU A 154 -2.14 -13.40 -6.45
N SER A 155 -1.55 -14.60 -6.50
CA SER A 155 -2.18 -15.82 -7.04
C SER A 155 -3.42 -16.29 -6.28
N ASP A 156 -3.56 -15.92 -5.01
CA ASP A 156 -4.70 -16.35 -4.19
C ASP A 156 -5.92 -15.45 -4.46
N PHE A 157 -5.68 -14.21 -4.89
CA PHE A 157 -6.73 -13.28 -5.29
C PHE A 157 -7.09 -13.35 -6.77
N LEU A 158 -6.20 -13.85 -7.64
CA LEU A 158 -6.44 -13.92 -9.09
C LEU A 158 -6.59 -15.36 -9.55
N THR A 159 -7.85 -15.73 -9.79
CA THR A 159 -8.28 -17.05 -10.28
C THR A 159 -8.90 -16.94 -11.68
N GLU A 160 -9.29 -18.05 -12.29
CA GLU A 160 -9.93 -18.03 -13.62
C GLU A 160 -11.21 -17.18 -13.65
N ASP A 161 -11.95 -17.12 -12.53
CA ASP A 161 -13.27 -16.46 -12.46
C ASP A 161 -13.19 -14.93 -12.41
N ASN A 162 -12.05 -14.38 -12.00
CA ASN A 162 -11.87 -12.93 -11.83
C ASN A 162 -10.84 -12.31 -12.77
N ILE A 163 -10.53 -13.00 -13.87
CA ILE A 163 -9.65 -12.53 -14.94
C ILE A 163 -10.40 -12.47 -16.28
N LEU A 164 -10.42 -11.30 -16.90
CA LEU A 164 -10.92 -11.10 -18.25
C LEU A 164 -9.78 -10.72 -19.19
N VAL A 165 -9.72 -11.37 -20.36
CA VAL A 165 -8.67 -11.16 -21.37
C VAL A 165 -9.29 -10.74 -22.70
N ASN A 166 -8.55 -9.94 -23.48
CA ASN A 166 -8.96 -9.47 -24.82
C ASN A 166 -10.26 -8.66 -24.80
N GLN A 167 -10.51 -7.86 -23.78
CA GLN A 167 -11.70 -7.04 -23.68
C GLN A 167 -11.59 -5.78 -24.54
N GLU A 168 -12.71 -5.38 -25.15
CA GLU A 168 -12.82 -4.14 -25.90
C GLU A 168 -13.68 -3.16 -25.11
N VAL A 169 -13.20 -1.95 -24.95
CA VAL A 169 -13.89 -0.82 -24.30
C VAL A 169 -13.57 0.46 -25.05
N GLU A 170 -14.45 1.44 -25.00
CA GLU A 170 -14.31 2.69 -25.73
C GLU A 170 -13.45 3.72 -24.96
N ASN A 171 -13.50 3.69 -23.62
CA ASN A 171 -12.87 4.69 -22.78
C ASN A 171 -12.50 4.13 -21.40
N TRP A 172 -11.81 4.94 -20.59
CA TRP A 172 -11.34 4.57 -19.26
C TRP A 172 -12.49 4.29 -18.27
N LEU A 173 -13.63 4.96 -18.41
CA LEU A 173 -14.80 4.75 -17.54
C LEU A 173 -15.33 3.32 -17.73
N GLU A 174 -15.48 2.88 -18.97
CA GLU A 174 -15.90 1.50 -19.27
C GLU A 174 -14.87 0.48 -18.76
N ALA A 175 -13.58 0.78 -18.89
CA ALA A 175 -12.55 -0.12 -18.39
C ALA A 175 -12.59 -0.29 -16.87
N VAL A 176 -12.76 0.81 -16.13
CA VAL A 176 -12.92 0.77 -14.66
C VAL A 176 -14.20 0.08 -14.26
N LYS A 177 -15.30 0.38 -14.96
CA LYS A 177 -16.59 -0.28 -14.74
C LYS A 177 -16.49 -1.79 -14.95
N LEU A 178 -15.92 -2.23 -16.06
CA LEU A 178 -15.75 -3.65 -16.38
C LEU A 178 -14.91 -4.36 -15.30
N ALA A 179 -13.83 -3.74 -14.83
CA ALA A 179 -13.01 -4.29 -13.77
C ALA A 179 -13.76 -4.36 -12.42
N GLY A 180 -14.60 -3.36 -12.12
CA GLY A 180 -15.48 -3.37 -10.96
C GLY A 180 -16.60 -4.43 -11.07
N GLU A 181 -17.16 -4.65 -12.25
CA GLU A 181 -18.15 -5.72 -12.50
C GLU A 181 -17.57 -7.10 -12.21
N VAL A 182 -16.26 -7.31 -12.45
CA VAL A 182 -15.58 -8.55 -12.05
C VAL A 182 -15.62 -8.71 -10.53
N LEU A 183 -15.39 -7.64 -9.76
CA LEU A 183 -15.48 -7.69 -8.30
C LEU A 183 -16.91 -8.01 -7.83
N VAL A 184 -17.91 -7.37 -8.45
CA VAL A 184 -19.33 -7.57 -8.09
C VAL A 184 -19.77 -9.00 -8.41
N LYS A 185 -19.45 -9.52 -9.61
CA LYS A 185 -19.76 -10.89 -10.02
C LYS A 185 -19.20 -11.94 -9.05
N ASN A 186 -18.03 -11.68 -8.50
CA ASN A 186 -17.35 -12.59 -7.57
C ASN A 186 -17.71 -12.33 -6.09
N HIS A 187 -18.77 -11.54 -5.83
CA HIS A 187 -19.21 -11.19 -4.46
C HIS A 187 -18.07 -10.62 -3.60
N ILE A 188 -17.21 -9.81 -4.21
CA ILE A 188 -16.11 -9.10 -3.53
C ILE A 188 -16.61 -7.73 -3.06
N THR A 189 -17.40 -7.07 -3.91
CA THR A 189 -18.02 -5.78 -3.60
C THR A 189 -19.48 -5.75 -4.07
N LYS A 190 -20.23 -4.74 -3.63
CA LYS A 190 -21.51 -4.35 -4.20
C LYS A 190 -21.29 -3.43 -5.41
N VAL A 191 -22.35 -3.16 -6.18
CA VAL A 191 -22.28 -2.35 -7.40
C VAL A 191 -21.87 -0.88 -7.12
N GLU A 192 -22.20 -0.35 -5.96
CA GLU A 192 -21.89 1.02 -5.53
C GLU A 192 -20.37 1.28 -5.44
N TYR A 193 -19.58 0.23 -5.25
CA TYR A 193 -18.12 0.34 -5.24
C TYR A 193 -17.53 0.78 -6.59
N ILE A 194 -18.22 0.45 -7.68
CA ILE A 194 -17.83 0.88 -9.04
C ILE A 194 -17.89 2.41 -9.15
N ASP A 195 -18.99 2.99 -8.69
CA ASP A 195 -19.19 4.45 -8.69
C ASP A 195 -18.16 5.14 -7.81
N ALA A 196 -17.86 4.58 -6.64
CA ALA A 196 -16.83 5.11 -5.74
C ALA A 196 -15.43 5.12 -6.38
N MET A 197 -15.04 4.08 -7.12
CA MET A 197 -13.77 4.06 -7.87
C MET A 197 -13.73 5.15 -8.95
N ILE A 198 -14.82 5.31 -9.72
CA ILE A 198 -14.94 6.30 -10.79
C ILE A 198 -14.92 7.73 -10.20
N GLU A 199 -15.67 7.99 -9.14
CA GLU A 199 -15.69 9.28 -8.45
C GLU A 199 -14.31 9.67 -7.93
N ASN A 200 -13.55 8.72 -7.37
CA ASN A 200 -12.19 8.97 -6.91
C ASN A 200 -11.27 9.40 -8.06
N ILE A 201 -11.36 8.75 -9.22
CA ILE A 201 -10.57 9.13 -10.40
C ILE A 201 -10.97 10.53 -10.89
N ASN A 202 -12.25 10.84 -10.94
CA ASN A 202 -12.75 12.16 -11.32
C ASN A 202 -12.29 13.27 -10.35
N LYS A 203 -12.30 12.99 -9.05
CA LYS A 203 -11.99 13.95 -7.99
C LYS A 203 -10.49 14.19 -7.81
N PHE A 204 -9.69 13.13 -7.89
CA PHE A 204 -8.27 13.16 -7.54
C PHE A 204 -7.36 13.00 -8.77
N GLY A 205 -7.93 12.86 -9.97
CA GLY A 205 -7.20 12.56 -11.19
C GLY A 205 -6.82 11.08 -11.29
N PRO A 206 -6.10 10.67 -12.34
CA PRO A 206 -5.78 9.28 -12.63
C PRO A 206 -4.63 8.73 -11.77
N TYR A 207 -4.69 8.97 -10.47
CA TYR A 207 -3.71 8.48 -9.47
C TYR A 207 -3.57 6.95 -9.49
N VAL A 208 -4.59 6.27 -10.00
CA VAL A 208 -4.65 4.80 -10.12
C VAL A 208 -3.72 4.24 -11.20
N VAL A 209 -3.24 5.10 -12.14
CA VAL A 209 -2.29 4.66 -13.16
C VAL A 209 -0.89 4.66 -12.58
N ILE A 210 -0.33 3.48 -12.39
CA ILE A 210 1.01 3.27 -11.83
C ILE A 210 1.97 2.78 -12.92
N GLY A 211 3.06 3.50 -13.15
CA GLY A 211 4.02 3.15 -14.19
C GLY A 211 3.42 3.20 -15.60
N GLU A 212 3.87 2.29 -16.47
CA GLU A 212 3.42 2.20 -17.85
C GLU A 212 2.37 1.10 -18.03
N ASN A 213 1.29 1.43 -18.72
CA ASN A 213 0.29 0.49 -19.23
C ASN A 213 -0.56 -0.26 -18.18
N ILE A 214 -0.55 0.13 -16.90
CA ILE A 214 -1.38 -0.46 -15.84
C ILE A 214 -2.10 0.59 -15.01
N ALA A 215 -3.36 0.32 -14.67
CA ALA A 215 -4.14 1.06 -13.68
C ALA A 215 -4.63 0.11 -12.57
N ILE A 216 -4.65 0.63 -11.32
CA ILE A 216 -5.13 -0.09 -10.14
C ILE A 216 -6.27 0.71 -9.50
N PRO A 217 -7.49 0.71 -10.09
CA PRO A 217 -8.64 1.39 -9.50
C PRO A 217 -9.06 0.75 -8.17
N HIS A 218 -9.28 1.61 -7.17
CA HIS A 218 -9.73 1.22 -5.83
C HIS A 218 -10.45 2.38 -5.15
N ALA A 219 -11.24 2.07 -4.13
CA ALA A 219 -11.89 3.05 -3.27
C ALA A 219 -11.67 2.72 -1.79
N GLN A 220 -12.01 3.66 -0.92
CA GLN A 220 -11.97 3.42 0.52
C GLN A 220 -13.04 2.40 0.91
N LYS A 221 -12.77 1.67 2.01
CA LYS A 221 -13.73 0.74 2.58
C LYS A 221 -14.96 1.49 3.08
N ASP A 222 -16.10 1.05 2.61
CA ASP A 222 -17.44 1.40 3.10
C ASP A 222 -18.34 0.15 3.10
N ASP A 223 -19.65 0.34 3.22
CA ASP A 223 -20.63 -0.75 3.23
C ASP A 223 -20.76 -1.49 1.88
N SER A 224 -20.11 -1.01 0.83
CA SER A 224 -20.08 -1.66 -0.47
C SER A 224 -18.97 -2.72 -0.59
N VAL A 225 -17.99 -2.73 0.30
CA VAL A 225 -16.94 -3.75 0.37
C VAL A 225 -17.44 -4.95 1.18
N LEU A 226 -17.44 -6.13 0.57
CA LEU A 226 -17.89 -7.38 1.21
C LEU A 226 -16.71 -8.22 1.72
N LYS A 227 -15.58 -8.20 1.00
CA LYS A 227 -14.33 -8.88 1.36
C LYS A 227 -13.15 -8.27 0.61
N THR A 228 -11.94 -8.62 1.03
CA THR A 228 -10.72 -8.35 0.26
C THR A 228 -10.73 -9.19 -1.01
N GLY A 229 -10.37 -8.58 -2.13
CA GLY A 229 -10.30 -9.30 -3.40
C GLY A 229 -9.85 -8.43 -4.56
N MET A 230 -9.56 -9.08 -5.70
CA MET A 230 -9.02 -8.46 -6.90
C MET A 230 -9.76 -8.91 -8.15
N GLY A 231 -9.79 -8.05 -9.18
CA GLY A 231 -10.31 -8.37 -10.49
C GLY A 231 -9.38 -7.82 -11.57
N LEU A 232 -8.96 -8.66 -12.52
CA LEU A 232 -8.01 -8.32 -13.56
C LEU A 232 -8.69 -8.28 -14.93
N VAL A 233 -8.54 -7.16 -15.63
CA VAL A 233 -9.01 -6.98 -17.00
C VAL A 233 -7.83 -6.62 -17.89
N ILE A 234 -7.66 -7.37 -18.98
CA ILE A 234 -6.67 -7.11 -20.01
C ILE A 234 -7.40 -6.71 -21.29
N LEU A 235 -7.16 -5.50 -21.73
CA LEU A 235 -7.79 -4.94 -22.92
C LEU A 235 -7.07 -5.44 -24.19
N LYS A 236 -7.82 -5.55 -25.28
CA LYS A 236 -7.27 -5.88 -26.60
C LYS A 236 -6.35 -4.79 -27.13
N LYS A 237 -6.67 -3.53 -26.84
CA LYS A 237 -5.87 -2.35 -27.20
C LYS A 237 -5.78 -1.41 -25.99
N PRO A 238 -4.66 -0.71 -25.82
CA PRO A 238 -4.58 0.30 -24.76
C PRO A 238 -5.54 1.45 -25.02
N ILE A 239 -6.13 1.97 -23.94
CA ILE A 239 -6.99 3.16 -23.94
C ILE A 239 -6.29 4.31 -23.20
N LEU A 240 -6.79 5.54 -23.37
CA LEU A 240 -6.28 6.72 -22.69
C LEU A 240 -7.05 6.96 -21.39
N PHE A 241 -6.32 7.17 -20.30
CA PHE A 241 -6.83 7.71 -19.03
C PHE A 241 -6.78 9.24 -19.05
N PRO A 242 -7.41 9.94 -18.08
CA PRO A 242 -7.60 11.41 -18.14
C PRO A 242 -6.35 12.26 -18.32
N ASP A 243 -5.15 11.76 -18.03
CA ASP A 243 -3.87 12.46 -18.23
C ASP A 243 -3.11 12.01 -19.49
N ASN A 244 -3.81 11.42 -20.45
CA ASN A 244 -3.29 10.86 -21.69
C ASN A 244 -2.31 9.67 -21.50
N ARG A 245 -2.26 9.07 -20.30
CA ARG A 245 -1.51 7.82 -20.11
C ARG A 245 -2.25 6.64 -20.74
N LYS A 246 -1.50 5.82 -21.46
CA LYS A 246 -2.03 4.59 -22.06
C LYS A 246 -2.11 3.49 -21.01
N VAL A 247 -3.24 2.78 -20.98
CA VAL A 247 -3.47 1.66 -20.06
C VAL A 247 -4.13 0.52 -20.82
N GLN A 248 -3.60 -0.68 -20.67
CA GLN A 248 -4.12 -1.92 -21.23
C GLN A 248 -4.47 -2.96 -20.15
N VAL A 249 -3.84 -2.86 -18.98
CA VAL A 249 -4.03 -3.76 -17.84
C VAL A 249 -4.74 -3.00 -16.73
N ILE A 250 -5.89 -3.48 -16.27
CA ILE A 250 -6.66 -2.88 -15.19
C ILE A 250 -6.81 -3.93 -14.08
N LEU A 251 -6.24 -3.65 -12.90
CA LEU A 251 -6.36 -4.48 -11.71
C LEU A 251 -7.19 -3.73 -10.66
N ALA A 252 -8.50 -3.96 -10.65
CA ALA A 252 -9.34 -3.43 -9.57
C ALA A 252 -9.18 -4.26 -8.31
N PHE A 253 -9.17 -3.60 -7.14
CA PHE A 253 -9.17 -4.31 -5.88
C PHE A 253 -10.01 -3.62 -4.81
N SER A 254 -10.44 -4.39 -3.81
CA SER A 254 -11.03 -3.92 -2.57
C SER A 254 -10.29 -4.51 -1.38
N SER A 255 -10.32 -3.83 -0.24
CA SER A 255 -9.71 -4.30 0.99
C SER A 255 -10.68 -4.18 2.15
N TRP A 256 -10.91 -5.30 2.86
CA TRP A 256 -11.76 -5.34 4.04
C TRP A 256 -11.06 -4.82 5.29
N ASP A 257 -9.80 -5.19 5.50
CA ASP A 257 -9.07 -4.94 6.75
C ASP A 257 -7.82 -4.05 6.58
N ASN A 258 -7.52 -3.59 5.37
CA ASN A 258 -6.33 -2.84 4.98
C ASN A 258 -4.99 -3.60 5.18
N LYS A 259 -5.02 -4.92 5.30
CA LYS A 259 -3.82 -5.77 5.53
C LYS A 259 -3.69 -6.90 4.50
N GLU A 260 -4.73 -7.69 4.31
CA GLU A 260 -4.70 -8.91 3.48
C GLU A 260 -4.17 -8.70 2.06
N HIS A 261 -4.42 -7.51 1.48
CA HIS A 261 -3.97 -7.20 0.13
C HIS A 261 -2.50 -6.75 0.03
N LEU A 262 -1.82 -6.46 1.15
CA LEU A 262 -0.48 -5.84 1.12
C LEU A 262 0.56 -6.77 0.51
N ASN A 263 0.56 -8.05 0.88
CA ASN A 263 1.50 -9.03 0.32
C ASN A 263 1.22 -9.29 -1.17
N ALA A 264 -0.04 -9.35 -1.57
CA ALA A 264 -0.42 -9.48 -2.99
C ALA A 264 0.01 -8.26 -3.82
N LEU A 265 -0.07 -7.04 -3.26
CA LEU A 265 0.47 -5.84 -3.92
C LEU A 265 2.00 -5.84 -3.96
N ALA A 266 2.67 -6.33 -2.93
CA ALA A 266 4.12 -6.50 -2.92
C ALA A 266 4.56 -7.51 -3.99
N ASP A 267 3.88 -8.65 -4.11
CA ASP A 267 4.09 -9.62 -5.20
C ASP A 267 3.89 -8.99 -6.58
N LEU A 268 2.82 -8.19 -6.75
CA LEU A 268 2.56 -7.47 -8.00
C LEU A 268 3.72 -6.55 -8.36
N VAL A 269 4.20 -5.75 -7.42
CA VAL A 269 5.34 -4.82 -7.61
C VAL A 269 6.60 -5.60 -8.01
N GLU A 270 6.88 -6.72 -7.34
CA GLU A 270 8.03 -7.56 -7.66
C GLU A 270 7.92 -8.16 -9.07
N LEU A 271 6.75 -8.68 -9.44
CA LEU A 271 6.50 -9.25 -10.77
C LEU A 271 6.60 -8.19 -11.88
N ILE A 272 6.15 -6.96 -11.62
CA ILE A 272 6.31 -5.84 -12.54
C ILE A 272 7.79 -5.49 -12.72
N THR A 273 8.52 -5.37 -11.61
CA THR A 273 9.89 -4.88 -11.61
C THR A 273 10.88 -5.90 -12.17
N ASN A 274 10.75 -7.17 -11.79
CA ASN A 274 11.76 -8.18 -12.05
C ASN A 274 11.41 -9.12 -13.21
N TYR A 275 10.13 -9.20 -13.62
CA TYR A 275 9.65 -10.22 -14.56
C TYR A 275 8.85 -9.66 -15.74
N ASN A 276 8.87 -8.35 -15.96
CA ASN A 276 8.17 -7.68 -17.06
C ASN A 276 6.67 -8.08 -17.14
N LEU A 277 6.03 -8.21 -15.97
CA LEU A 277 4.66 -8.73 -15.89
C LEU A 277 3.70 -8.01 -16.84
N ILE A 278 3.72 -6.67 -16.86
CA ILE A 278 2.75 -5.87 -17.63
C ILE A 278 2.87 -6.14 -19.13
N GLU A 279 4.09 -6.26 -19.65
CA GLU A 279 4.32 -6.60 -21.06
C GLU A 279 3.81 -8.00 -21.37
N ASN A 280 4.05 -8.97 -20.49
CA ASN A 280 3.57 -10.35 -20.64
C ASN A 280 2.04 -10.43 -20.59
N LEU A 281 1.41 -9.71 -19.65
CA LEU A 281 -0.06 -9.63 -19.53
C LEU A 281 -0.69 -9.00 -20.78
N SER A 282 -0.11 -7.93 -21.31
CA SER A 282 -0.59 -7.23 -22.50
C SER A 282 -0.61 -8.13 -23.76
N LYS A 283 0.26 -9.15 -23.78
CA LYS A 283 0.37 -10.12 -24.88
C LYS A 283 -0.42 -11.41 -24.64
N ALA A 284 -0.99 -11.59 -23.45
CA ALA A 284 -1.71 -12.80 -23.09
C ALA A 284 -2.99 -12.95 -23.92
N LYS A 285 -3.20 -14.15 -24.47
CA LYS A 285 -4.35 -14.47 -25.32
C LYS A 285 -5.51 -15.14 -24.58
N ASN A 286 -5.24 -15.67 -23.39
CA ASN A 286 -6.22 -16.37 -22.57
C ASN A 286 -5.82 -16.35 -21.09
N VAL A 287 -6.78 -16.70 -20.22
CA VAL A 287 -6.62 -16.69 -18.76
C VAL A 287 -5.49 -17.64 -18.30
N LYS A 288 -5.32 -18.79 -18.94
CA LYS A 288 -4.24 -19.75 -18.56
C LYS A 288 -2.85 -19.15 -18.71
N GLN A 289 -2.62 -18.32 -19.74
CA GLN A 289 -1.35 -17.62 -19.91
C GLN A 289 -1.15 -16.56 -18.81
N VAL A 290 -2.20 -15.83 -18.45
CA VAL A 290 -2.17 -14.85 -17.36
C VAL A 290 -1.79 -15.52 -16.05
N LEU A 291 -2.46 -16.60 -15.68
CA LEU A 291 -2.17 -17.36 -14.46
C LEU A 291 -0.73 -17.92 -14.45
N LYS A 292 -0.22 -18.36 -15.62
CA LYS A 292 1.18 -18.76 -15.73
C LYS A 292 2.16 -17.64 -15.39
N TYR A 293 1.89 -16.41 -15.83
CA TYR A 293 2.76 -15.27 -15.55
C TYR A 293 2.67 -14.83 -14.08
N ILE A 294 1.50 -14.92 -13.47
CA ILE A 294 1.29 -14.60 -12.04
C ILE A 294 1.95 -15.65 -11.13
N ASN A 295 1.90 -16.92 -11.52
CA ASN A 295 2.47 -18.03 -10.75
C ASN A 295 3.94 -18.33 -11.05
N PHE A 296 4.65 -17.44 -11.75
CA PHE A 296 6.01 -17.70 -12.25
C PHE A 296 7.07 -17.93 -11.15
N LYS A 297 6.74 -17.65 -9.89
CA LYS A 297 7.60 -17.86 -8.71
C LYS A 297 7.53 -19.26 -8.07
N LYS A 298 6.79 -20.19 -8.66
CA LYS A 298 6.74 -21.56 -8.12
C LYS A 298 7.76 -22.48 -8.74
#